data_9c91426c9cb03eb78940490076d2b9c1
#
_entry.id   9c91426c9cb03eb78940490076d2b9c1
#
_cell.length_a   1.000
_cell.length_b   1.000
_cell.length_c   1.000
_cell.angle_alpha   90.00
_cell.angle_beta   90.00
_cell.angle_gamma   90.00
#
_symmetry.space_group_name_H-M   'P 1'
#
loop_
_entity.id
_entity.type
_entity.pdbx_description
1 polymer ?
#
loop_
_entity_poly.entity_id
_entity_poly.type
_entity_poly.pdbx_seq_one_letter_code
_entity_poly.pdbx_strand_id
1 'polypeptide(L)'
;MLQLGRRLLLRVVLFKLLKKFIYWLLVILSVPLVLITRVIKPLIFIRFGYFFSDRMGHFPFDVEYYLSVLKQKSPQKYTFDYFFFVGTPCNNALVEMVRRKVRVYSAIKLLYHANNLVPNGSSHVIRPAKEINASRDIGANFQRTRRCLEFSPEEMQSGKNYLRGLGYPEDGRFVCLFVRDSIYLADVPNRDFSYHNYRDSNIDTYEKVAAALAEKGYWVFRVGKVVEYPLSIEHSRIVDYASSSDRSDLLDIWLMANCHFAISTSAGLDVYRYSLVLLF
;
A
#
# COMPACT_ATOMS: atom_id res chain seq x y z
N MET A 1 -38.28 -22.79 4.14
CA MET A 1 -36.94 -22.23 3.78
C MET A 1 -36.97 -20.80 3.23
N LEU A 2 -37.82 -20.46 2.27
CA LEU A 2 -37.89 -19.10 1.67
C LEU A 2 -38.20 -17.94 2.64
N GLN A 3 -39.06 -18.17 3.64
CA GLN A 3 -39.42 -17.15 4.65
C GLN A 3 -38.25 -16.86 5.63
N LEU A 4 -37.49 -17.89 5.99
CA LEU A 4 -36.32 -17.77 6.88
C LEU A 4 -35.20 -16.93 6.19
N GLY A 5 -34.96 -17.19 4.91
CA GLY A 5 -33.99 -16.42 4.10
C GLY A 5 -34.37 -14.94 3.96
N ARG A 6 -35.66 -14.63 3.73
CA ARG A 6 -36.16 -13.23 3.68
C ARG A 6 -35.99 -12.49 5.02
N ARG A 7 -36.26 -13.13 6.15
CA ARG A 7 -36.08 -12.53 7.49
C ARG A 7 -34.60 -12.28 7.79
N LEU A 8 -33.71 -13.18 7.40
CA LEU A 8 -32.26 -13.01 7.57
C LEU A 8 -31.74 -11.87 6.70
N LEU A 9 -32.17 -11.81 5.44
CA LEU A 9 -31.83 -10.74 4.51
C LEU A 9 -32.29 -9.37 5.03
N LEU A 10 -33.52 -9.25 5.50
CA LEU A 10 -34.07 -8.05 6.11
C LEU A 10 -33.25 -7.58 7.32
N ARG A 11 -32.86 -8.50 8.21
CA ARG A 11 -32.02 -8.18 9.37
C ARG A 11 -30.65 -7.64 8.93
N VAL A 12 -30.00 -8.23 7.94
CA VAL A 12 -28.71 -7.78 7.41
C VAL A 12 -28.84 -6.38 6.78
N VAL A 13 -29.89 -6.16 6.00
CA VAL A 13 -30.14 -4.83 5.38
C VAL A 13 -30.41 -3.79 6.46
N LEU A 14 -31.29 -4.09 7.42
CA LEU A 14 -31.63 -3.16 8.52
C LEU A 14 -30.36 -2.81 9.34
N PHE A 15 -29.53 -3.78 9.64
CA PHE A 15 -28.27 -3.57 10.38
C PHE A 15 -27.28 -2.68 9.60
N LYS A 16 -27.18 -2.87 8.26
CA LYS A 16 -26.37 -1.99 7.40
C LYS A 16 -26.92 -0.58 7.38
N LEU A 17 -28.23 -0.40 7.30
CA LEU A 17 -28.89 0.92 7.32
C LEU A 17 -28.69 1.61 8.68
N LEU A 18 -28.84 0.88 9.77
CA LEU A 18 -28.60 1.41 11.12
C LEU A 18 -27.14 1.87 11.30
N LYS A 19 -26.18 1.06 10.87
CA LYS A 19 -24.74 1.44 10.88
C LYS A 19 -24.51 2.71 10.06
N LYS A 20 -25.12 2.82 8.88
CA LYS A 20 -25.00 4.00 8.03
C LYS A 20 -25.63 5.23 8.68
N PHE A 21 -26.79 5.07 9.30
CA PHE A 21 -27.46 6.13 10.03
C PHE A 21 -26.61 6.64 11.21
N ILE A 22 -26.13 5.74 12.07
CA ILE A 22 -25.26 6.09 13.20
C ILE A 22 -23.99 6.81 12.69
N TYR A 23 -23.41 6.31 11.62
CA TYR A 23 -22.22 6.94 11.03
C TYR A 23 -22.50 8.39 10.62
N TRP A 24 -23.59 8.67 9.90
CA TRP A 24 -23.94 10.03 9.47
C TRP A 24 -24.34 10.92 10.63
N LEU A 25 -24.98 10.38 11.67
CA LEU A 25 -25.22 11.11 12.91
C LEU A 25 -23.90 11.56 13.55
N LEU A 26 -22.90 10.66 13.64
CA LEU A 26 -21.56 11.02 14.15
C LEU A 26 -20.87 12.06 13.26
N VAL A 27 -21.03 12.00 11.94
CA VAL A 27 -20.50 13.01 11.02
C VAL A 27 -21.13 14.37 11.31
N ILE A 28 -22.46 14.45 11.47
CA ILE A 28 -23.15 15.70 11.81
C ILE A 28 -22.69 16.24 13.17
N LEU A 29 -22.57 15.39 14.17
CA LEU A 29 -22.06 15.76 15.50
C LEU A 29 -20.58 16.22 15.46
N SER A 30 -19.85 15.89 14.42
CA SER A 30 -18.46 16.35 14.22
C SER A 30 -18.37 17.73 13.56
N VAL A 31 -19.47 18.30 13.03
CA VAL A 31 -19.49 19.62 12.37
C VAL A 31 -18.98 20.73 13.30
N PRO A 32 -19.40 20.85 14.57
CA PRO A 32 -18.87 21.88 15.45
C PRO A 32 -17.33 21.84 15.61
N LEU A 33 -16.73 20.65 15.67
CA LEU A 33 -15.28 20.50 15.74
C LEU A 33 -14.61 21.02 14.46
N VAL A 34 -15.20 20.75 13.30
CA VAL A 34 -14.72 21.30 12.02
C VAL A 34 -14.84 22.82 11.98
N LEU A 35 -15.94 23.40 12.47
CA LEU A 35 -16.10 24.86 12.56
C LEU A 35 -15.02 25.49 13.47
N ILE A 36 -14.66 24.85 14.58
CA ILE A 36 -13.54 25.28 15.42
C ILE A 36 -12.24 25.31 14.61
N THR A 37 -11.95 24.30 13.77
CA THR A 37 -10.75 24.31 12.91
C THR A 37 -10.72 25.48 11.93
N ARG A 38 -11.89 26.00 11.53
CA ARG A 38 -11.99 27.22 10.69
C ARG A 38 -11.64 28.48 11.46
N VAL A 39 -12.20 28.62 12.68
CA VAL A 39 -11.96 29.78 13.54
C VAL A 39 -10.49 29.89 13.91
N ILE A 40 -9.84 28.78 14.26
CA ILE A 40 -8.43 28.78 14.67
C ILE A 40 -7.44 28.78 13.48
N LYS A 41 -7.92 28.70 12.22
CA LYS A 41 -7.05 28.63 11.03
C LYS A 41 -5.96 29.69 10.96
N PRO A 42 -6.17 30.96 11.38
CA PRO A 42 -5.10 31.96 11.39
C PRO A 42 -3.91 31.59 12.30
N LEU A 43 -4.16 30.80 13.34
CA LEU A 43 -3.16 30.38 14.33
C LEU A 43 -2.65 28.96 14.03
N ILE A 44 -3.58 28.04 13.75
CA ILE A 44 -3.31 26.61 13.54
C ILE A 44 -4.11 26.15 12.32
N PHE A 45 -3.41 25.69 11.29
CA PHE A 45 -4.03 25.17 10.09
C PHE A 45 -4.12 23.65 10.13
N ILE A 46 -5.32 23.12 10.28
CA ILE A 46 -5.58 21.67 10.31
C ILE A 46 -6.12 21.23 8.95
N ARG A 47 -5.52 20.16 8.40
CA ARG A 47 -5.97 19.55 7.14
C ARG A 47 -6.27 18.07 7.34
N PHE A 48 -7.26 17.57 6.59
CA PHE A 48 -7.71 16.19 6.63
C PHE A 48 -7.48 15.53 5.29
N GLY A 49 -6.91 14.34 5.30
CA GLY A 49 -6.64 13.56 4.10
C GLY A 49 -6.93 12.08 4.31
N TYR A 50 -6.70 11.31 3.27
CA TYR A 50 -6.81 9.86 3.31
C TYR A 50 -5.84 9.21 2.33
N PHE A 51 -5.54 7.93 2.58
CA PHE A 51 -4.77 7.09 1.67
C PHE A 51 -5.57 5.84 1.33
N PHE A 52 -5.57 5.46 0.06
CA PHE A 52 -6.10 4.18 -0.38
C PHE A 52 -5.15 3.07 0.09
N SER A 53 -5.57 2.30 1.10
CA SER A 53 -4.72 1.28 1.72
C SER A 53 -4.97 -0.14 1.22
N ASP A 54 -5.99 -0.35 0.39
CA ASP A 54 -6.46 -1.66 -0.06
C ASP A 54 -5.65 -2.24 -1.24
N ARG A 55 -4.67 -1.50 -1.77
CA ARG A 55 -3.87 -1.91 -2.93
C ARG A 55 -2.40 -1.59 -2.76
N MET A 56 -1.56 -2.58 -3.00
CA MET A 56 -0.10 -2.49 -2.90
C MET A 56 0.50 -1.40 -3.80
N GLY A 57 -0.08 -1.10 -4.94
CA GLY A 57 0.44 -0.07 -5.85
C GLY A 57 0.13 1.36 -5.41
N HIS A 58 -1.09 1.59 -4.93
CA HIS A 58 -1.51 2.95 -4.55
C HIS A 58 -1.04 3.35 -3.17
N PHE A 59 -1.08 2.42 -2.21
CA PHE A 59 -0.84 2.73 -0.81
C PHE A 59 0.56 3.32 -0.58
N PRO A 60 1.68 2.68 -0.93
CA PRO A 60 3.00 3.27 -0.74
C PRO A 60 3.22 4.49 -1.62
N PHE A 61 2.69 4.48 -2.86
CA PHE A 61 2.86 5.59 -3.77
C PHE A 61 2.23 6.89 -3.24
N ASP A 62 0.96 6.83 -2.81
CA ASP A 62 0.23 8.02 -2.34
C ASP A 62 0.89 8.63 -1.11
N VAL A 63 1.40 7.78 -0.20
CA VAL A 63 2.11 8.25 1.00
C VAL A 63 3.46 8.85 0.65
N GLU A 64 4.28 8.16 -0.16
CA GLU A 64 5.60 8.64 -0.57
C GLU A 64 5.48 9.94 -1.37
N TYR A 65 4.50 10.03 -2.27
CA TYR A 65 4.24 11.25 -3.03
C TYR A 65 3.89 12.42 -2.12
N TYR A 66 2.97 12.23 -1.18
CA TYR A 66 2.62 13.25 -0.19
C TYR A 66 3.84 13.73 0.60
N LEU A 67 4.63 12.81 1.14
CA LEU A 67 5.81 13.12 1.94
C LEU A 67 6.90 13.81 1.09
N SER A 68 7.10 13.36 -0.15
CA SER A 68 8.06 13.96 -1.09
C SER A 68 7.68 15.40 -1.44
N VAL A 69 6.39 15.65 -1.71
CA VAL A 69 5.89 17.01 -1.96
C VAL A 69 6.01 17.88 -0.70
N LEU A 70 5.76 17.31 0.48
CA LEU A 70 5.89 18.04 1.74
C LEU A 70 7.33 18.47 2.02
N LYS A 71 8.31 17.59 1.75
CA LYS A 71 9.75 17.89 1.90
C LYS A 71 10.24 19.03 0.99
N GLN A 72 9.63 19.19 -0.19
CA GLN A 72 10.01 20.25 -1.15
C GLN A 72 9.39 21.61 -0.81
N LYS A 73 8.36 21.63 0.03
CA LYS A 73 7.74 22.89 0.48
C LYS A 73 8.45 23.44 1.70
N SER A 74 8.56 24.76 1.79
CA SER A 74 8.98 25.39 3.02
C SER A 74 8.07 24.99 4.19
N PRO A 75 8.63 24.68 5.37
CA PRO A 75 7.83 24.30 6.51
C PRO A 75 6.76 25.35 6.83
N GLN A 76 5.51 24.97 6.70
CA GLN A 76 4.41 25.85 7.14
C GLN A 76 4.26 25.71 8.63
N LYS A 77 4.66 26.74 9.36
CA LYS A 77 4.55 26.80 10.81
C LYS A 77 3.09 26.59 11.24
N TYR A 78 2.87 25.71 12.20
CA TYR A 78 1.55 25.40 12.74
C TYR A 78 0.54 24.75 11.78
N THR A 79 1.01 24.05 10.74
CA THR A 79 0.16 23.21 9.88
C THR A 79 0.20 21.75 10.35
N PHE A 80 -0.98 21.17 10.56
CA PHE A 80 -1.13 19.81 11.04
C PHE A 80 -2.00 18.99 10.09
N ASP A 81 -1.45 17.90 9.57
CA ASP A 81 -2.09 17.00 8.64
C ASP A 81 -2.50 15.71 9.35
N TYR A 82 -3.75 15.33 9.20
CA TYR A 82 -4.34 14.13 9.78
C TYR A 82 -4.99 13.29 8.68
N PHE A 83 -4.76 11.97 8.75
CA PHE A 83 -5.20 11.05 7.72
C PHE A 83 -6.04 9.91 8.30
N PHE A 84 -6.72 9.21 7.42
CA PHE A 84 -7.33 7.92 7.67
C PHE A 84 -7.10 6.99 6.47
N PHE A 85 -7.19 5.68 6.70
CA PHE A 85 -7.10 4.69 5.63
C PHE A 85 -8.47 4.40 5.03
N VAL A 86 -8.51 4.27 3.70
CA VAL A 86 -9.68 3.83 2.93
C VAL A 86 -9.44 2.41 2.46
N GLY A 87 -10.38 1.52 2.78
CA GLY A 87 -10.27 0.09 2.56
C GLY A 87 -9.52 -0.65 3.68
N THR A 88 -9.51 -1.97 3.59
CA THR A 88 -8.69 -2.81 4.48
C THR A 88 -7.24 -2.74 4.02
N PRO A 89 -6.29 -2.44 4.90
CA PRO A 89 -4.89 -2.37 4.51
C PRO A 89 -4.39 -3.68 3.88
N CYS A 90 -3.75 -3.56 2.75
CA CYS A 90 -3.21 -4.71 2.01
C CYS A 90 -1.91 -5.28 2.61
N ASN A 91 -1.23 -4.50 3.48
CA ASN A 91 0.03 -4.88 4.11
C ASN A 91 0.18 -4.14 5.45
N ASN A 92 0.31 -4.89 6.56
CA ASN A 92 0.37 -4.32 7.91
C ASN A 92 1.74 -3.71 8.23
N ALA A 93 2.83 -4.27 7.71
CA ALA A 93 4.16 -3.68 7.91
C ALA A 93 4.23 -2.28 7.29
N LEU A 94 3.60 -2.10 6.11
CA LEU A 94 3.48 -0.78 5.49
C LEU A 94 2.62 0.18 6.33
N VAL A 95 1.53 -0.31 6.96
CA VAL A 95 0.72 0.51 7.88
C VAL A 95 1.57 1.09 9.01
N GLU A 96 2.41 0.26 9.65
CA GLU A 96 3.28 0.72 10.73
C GLU A 96 4.36 1.69 10.22
N MET A 97 4.93 1.43 9.05
CA MET A 97 5.88 2.32 8.39
C MET A 97 5.26 3.71 8.12
N VAL A 98 4.02 3.73 7.63
CA VAL A 98 3.27 4.97 7.38
C VAL A 98 2.96 5.71 8.68
N ARG A 99 2.51 5.01 9.73
CA ARG A 99 2.19 5.60 11.04
C ARG A 99 3.40 6.27 11.72
N ARG A 100 4.62 5.79 11.42
CA ARG A 100 5.84 6.45 11.90
C ARG A 100 6.10 7.82 11.25
N LYS A 101 5.51 8.07 10.07
CA LYS A 101 5.77 9.31 9.29
C LYS A 101 4.59 10.27 9.28
N VAL A 102 3.35 9.80 9.41
CA VAL A 102 2.14 10.63 9.34
C VAL A 102 1.12 10.25 10.42
N ARG A 103 0.29 11.19 10.80
CA ARG A 103 -0.76 11.00 11.82
C ARG A 103 -1.98 10.36 11.20
N VAL A 104 -2.22 9.08 11.47
CA VAL A 104 -3.33 8.31 10.90
C VAL A 104 -4.25 7.80 12.00
N TYR A 105 -5.51 8.23 11.98
CA TYR A 105 -6.54 7.83 12.95
C TYR A 105 -7.87 7.60 12.23
N SER A 106 -8.59 6.53 12.58
CA SER A 106 -9.88 6.20 11.96
C SER A 106 -10.95 7.28 12.19
N ALA A 107 -10.92 7.96 13.34
CA ALA A 107 -11.85 9.04 13.67
C ALA A 107 -11.74 10.25 12.71
N ILE A 108 -10.60 10.46 12.07
CA ILE A 108 -10.39 11.53 11.09
C ILE A 108 -11.35 11.40 9.91
N LYS A 109 -11.82 10.19 9.61
CA LYS A 109 -12.83 9.96 8.58
C LYS A 109 -14.12 10.74 8.85
N LEU A 110 -14.55 10.83 10.11
CA LEU A 110 -15.73 11.59 10.50
C LEU A 110 -15.52 13.10 10.25
N LEU A 111 -14.38 13.63 10.70
CA LEU A 111 -14.02 15.03 10.51
C LEU A 111 -13.85 15.39 9.02
N TYR A 112 -13.28 14.50 8.23
CA TYR A 112 -13.15 14.66 6.78
C TYR A 112 -14.53 14.81 6.11
N HIS A 113 -15.49 13.92 6.43
CA HIS A 113 -16.83 13.99 5.87
C HIS A 113 -17.61 15.19 6.41
N ALA A 114 -17.50 15.50 7.71
CA ALA A 114 -18.08 16.71 8.29
C ALA A 114 -17.54 17.99 7.62
N ASN A 115 -16.23 18.02 7.32
CA ASN A 115 -15.59 19.13 6.61
C ASN A 115 -16.17 19.35 5.21
N ASN A 116 -16.55 18.27 4.52
CA ASN A 116 -17.17 18.36 3.19
C ASN A 116 -18.63 18.84 3.22
N LEU A 117 -19.29 18.81 4.39
CA LEU A 117 -20.63 19.39 4.59
C LEU A 117 -20.58 20.90 4.82
N VAL A 118 -19.43 21.44 5.19
CA VAL A 118 -19.27 22.87 5.50
C VAL A 118 -18.71 23.60 4.27
N PRO A 119 -19.30 24.76 3.87
CA PRO A 119 -18.74 25.56 2.78
C PRO A 119 -17.27 25.88 2.96
N ASN A 120 -16.54 26.06 1.84
CA ASN A 120 -15.09 26.32 1.82
C ASN A 120 -14.22 25.22 2.45
N GLY A 121 -14.75 23.98 2.55
CA GLY A 121 -14.04 22.82 3.08
C GLY A 121 -12.79 22.43 2.32
N SER A 122 -12.70 22.72 1.03
CA SER A 122 -11.64 22.28 0.12
C SER A 122 -10.22 22.70 0.56
N SER A 123 -10.06 23.87 1.20
CA SER A 123 -8.76 24.32 1.70
C SER A 123 -8.19 23.44 2.82
N HIS A 124 -9.05 22.70 3.53
CA HIS A 124 -8.66 21.77 4.59
C HIS A 124 -8.59 20.31 4.14
N VAL A 125 -8.61 20.05 2.82
CA VAL A 125 -8.56 18.71 2.26
C VAL A 125 -7.22 18.45 1.60
N ILE A 126 -6.60 17.29 1.93
CA ILE A 126 -5.46 16.72 1.23
C ILE A 126 -5.97 15.56 0.39
N ARG A 127 -5.85 15.67 -0.93
CA ARG A 127 -6.21 14.60 -1.86
C ARG A 127 -5.04 13.66 -2.08
N PRO A 128 -5.27 12.33 -2.17
CA PRO A 128 -4.23 11.37 -2.50
C PRO A 128 -3.77 11.53 -3.95
N ALA A 129 -2.54 11.13 -4.24
CA ALA A 129 -1.96 11.21 -5.59
C ALA A 129 -2.80 10.44 -6.62
N LYS A 130 -3.47 9.36 -6.23
CA LYS A 130 -4.40 8.62 -7.08
C LYS A 130 -5.48 9.52 -7.70
N GLU A 131 -6.00 10.50 -6.96
CA GLU A 131 -7.04 11.42 -7.44
C GLU A 131 -6.46 12.63 -8.17
N ILE A 132 -5.23 13.02 -7.86
CA ILE A 132 -4.59 14.20 -8.46
C ILE A 132 -3.98 13.86 -9.81
N ASN A 133 -3.23 12.74 -9.89
CA ASN A 133 -2.37 12.40 -11.02
C ASN A 133 -2.40 10.91 -11.38
N ALA A 134 -3.43 10.17 -10.96
CA ALA A 134 -3.58 8.73 -11.18
C ALA A 134 -2.37 7.91 -10.68
N SER A 135 -1.79 8.30 -9.54
CA SER A 135 -0.58 7.73 -8.94
C SER A 135 0.62 7.76 -9.91
N ARG A 136 0.85 8.89 -10.57
CA ARG A 136 2.03 9.13 -11.41
C ARG A 136 2.87 10.25 -10.80
N ASP A 137 4.18 10.10 -10.81
CA ASP A 137 5.09 11.16 -10.34
C ASP A 137 5.39 12.15 -11.48
N ILE A 138 4.39 12.97 -11.84
CA ILE A 138 4.48 13.94 -12.95
C ILE A 138 5.54 15.00 -12.68
N GLY A 139 5.82 15.31 -11.42
CA GLY A 139 6.78 16.34 -11.02
C GLY A 139 8.18 15.81 -10.75
N ALA A 140 8.48 14.54 -11.02
CA ALA A 140 9.75 13.89 -10.65
C ALA A 140 10.11 14.09 -9.15
N ASN A 141 9.10 14.08 -8.28
CA ASN A 141 9.29 14.36 -6.87
C ASN A 141 10.17 13.31 -6.18
N PHE A 142 10.07 12.05 -6.61
CA PHE A 142 10.88 10.95 -6.07
C PHE A 142 12.36 11.07 -6.43
N GLN A 143 12.69 11.70 -7.55
CA GLN A 143 14.08 11.96 -7.94
C GLN A 143 14.70 13.11 -7.16
N ARG A 144 13.87 14.07 -6.72
CA ARG A 144 14.31 15.28 -6.00
C ARG A 144 14.40 15.11 -4.50
N THR A 145 13.80 14.04 -3.96
CA THR A 145 13.78 13.79 -2.52
C THR A 145 14.34 12.41 -2.22
N ARG A 146 15.09 12.32 -1.11
CA ARG A 146 15.35 11.00 -0.54
C ARG A 146 14.02 10.39 -0.12
N ARG A 147 13.97 9.05 -0.10
CA ARG A 147 12.83 8.29 0.40
C ARG A 147 12.33 8.81 1.73
N CYS A 148 11.04 8.73 1.89
CA CYS A 148 10.36 9.13 3.10
C CYS A 148 9.91 7.94 3.94
N LEU A 149 9.46 6.87 3.28
CA LEU A 149 9.17 5.59 3.91
C LEU A 149 10.48 4.79 4.03
N GLU A 150 10.85 4.43 5.25
CA GLU A 150 12.10 3.76 5.58
C GLU A 150 11.83 2.60 6.53
N PHE A 151 12.58 1.51 6.35
CA PHE A 151 12.59 0.40 7.29
C PHE A 151 13.28 0.83 8.60
N SER A 152 12.79 0.32 9.73
CA SER A 152 13.51 0.45 10.98
C SER A 152 14.76 -0.45 10.98
N PRO A 153 15.73 -0.22 11.90
CA PRO A 153 16.88 -1.12 12.05
C PRO A 153 16.47 -2.58 12.29
N GLU A 154 15.42 -2.81 13.06
CA GLU A 154 14.88 -4.14 13.39
C GLU A 154 14.25 -4.79 12.15
N GLU A 155 13.50 -4.03 11.35
CA GLU A 155 12.91 -4.50 10.09
C GLU A 155 14.01 -4.85 9.08
N MET A 156 15.06 -4.01 8.99
CA MET A 156 16.23 -4.29 8.15
C MET A 156 16.96 -5.56 8.62
N GLN A 157 17.15 -5.74 9.92
CA GLN A 157 17.80 -6.91 10.48
C GLN A 157 16.98 -8.18 10.26
N SER A 158 15.64 -8.08 10.38
CA SER A 158 14.74 -9.21 10.12
C SER A 158 14.88 -9.73 8.68
N GLY A 159 14.90 -8.84 7.69
CA GLY A 159 15.12 -9.23 6.30
C GLY A 159 16.49 -9.88 6.06
N LYS A 160 17.56 -9.32 6.65
CA LYS A 160 18.90 -9.90 6.58
C LYS A 160 18.97 -11.29 7.24
N ASN A 161 18.30 -11.46 8.37
CA ASN A 161 18.23 -12.73 9.08
C ASN A 161 17.51 -13.80 8.24
N TYR A 162 16.43 -13.43 7.56
CA TYR A 162 15.74 -14.32 6.62
C TYR A 162 16.69 -14.80 5.52
N LEU A 163 17.40 -13.88 4.85
CA LEU A 163 18.38 -14.27 3.82
C LEU A 163 19.49 -15.17 4.38
N ARG A 164 20.01 -14.84 5.56
CA ARG A 164 21.05 -15.64 6.22
C ARG A 164 20.56 -17.05 6.54
N GLY A 165 19.30 -17.20 6.98
CA GLY A 165 18.67 -18.50 7.23
C GLY A 165 18.61 -19.41 6.00
N LEU A 166 18.57 -18.83 4.78
CA LEU A 166 18.62 -19.53 3.51
C LEU A 166 20.05 -19.85 3.03
N GLY A 167 21.09 -19.46 3.77
CA GLY A 167 22.49 -19.59 3.33
C GLY A 167 22.91 -18.53 2.30
N TYR A 168 22.18 -17.42 2.21
CA TYR A 168 22.52 -16.32 1.30
C TYR A 168 23.86 -15.67 1.71
N PRO A 169 24.83 -15.53 0.78
CA PRO A 169 26.14 -14.95 1.08
C PRO A 169 26.07 -13.44 1.33
N GLU A 170 26.98 -12.90 2.15
CA GLU A 170 26.97 -11.47 2.53
C GLU A 170 27.14 -10.51 1.34
N ASP A 171 27.94 -10.91 0.35
CA ASP A 171 28.19 -10.18 -0.90
C ASP A 171 27.26 -10.60 -2.04
N GLY A 172 26.24 -11.39 -1.73
CA GLY A 172 25.29 -11.90 -2.69
C GLY A 172 24.45 -10.81 -3.34
N ARG A 173 23.97 -11.12 -4.55
CA ARG A 173 22.99 -10.30 -5.26
C ARG A 173 21.74 -11.12 -5.50
N PHE A 174 20.58 -10.55 -5.21
CA PHE A 174 19.32 -11.22 -5.50
C PHE A 174 18.40 -10.37 -6.37
N VAL A 175 17.55 -11.08 -7.09
CA VAL A 175 16.57 -10.54 -8.03
C VAL A 175 15.20 -10.98 -7.56
N CYS A 176 14.24 -10.09 -7.62
CA CYS A 176 12.83 -10.44 -7.40
C CYS A 176 12.14 -10.72 -8.74
N LEU A 177 11.46 -11.85 -8.82
CA LEU A 177 10.60 -12.22 -9.92
C LEU A 177 9.14 -12.06 -9.48
N PHE A 178 8.45 -11.07 -10.02
CA PHE A 178 7.07 -10.77 -9.70
C PHE A 178 6.19 -10.92 -10.94
N VAL A 179 5.59 -12.08 -11.08
CA VAL A 179 4.67 -12.41 -12.19
C VAL A 179 3.26 -12.36 -11.66
N ARG A 180 2.45 -11.48 -12.26
CA ARG A 180 1.06 -11.32 -11.88
C ARG A 180 0.22 -12.46 -12.44
N ASP A 181 -0.59 -13.04 -11.58
CA ASP A 181 -1.72 -13.90 -11.96
C ASP A 181 -3.05 -13.28 -11.48
N SER A 182 -4.18 -13.88 -11.90
CA SER A 182 -5.52 -13.35 -11.60
C SER A 182 -5.98 -13.63 -10.17
N ILE A 183 -5.40 -14.61 -9.49
CA ILE A 183 -5.93 -15.16 -8.22
C ILE A 183 -5.94 -14.13 -7.09
N TYR A 184 -4.97 -13.20 -7.07
CA TYR A 184 -4.91 -12.16 -6.03
C TYR A 184 -6.15 -11.27 -5.97
N LEU A 185 -6.84 -11.07 -7.10
CA LEU A 185 -8.03 -10.24 -7.18
C LEU A 185 -9.32 -11.05 -7.32
N ALA A 186 -9.24 -12.38 -7.46
CA ALA A 186 -10.40 -13.25 -7.64
C ALA A 186 -11.38 -13.19 -6.46
N ASP A 187 -10.86 -13.07 -5.25
CA ASP A 187 -11.65 -13.08 -4.01
C ASP A 187 -12.13 -11.70 -3.56
N VAL A 188 -11.93 -10.63 -4.34
CA VAL A 188 -12.41 -9.30 -3.98
C VAL A 188 -13.89 -9.16 -4.28
N PRO A 189 -14.79 -9.14 -3.27
CA PRO A 189 -16.22 -9.15 -3.49
C PRO A 189 -16.71 -7.93 -4.26
N ASN A 190 -17.65 -8.13 -5.19
CA ASN A 190 -18.37 -7.07 -5.91
C ASN A 190 -17.48 -6.12 -6.74
N ARG A 191 -16.30 -6.57 -7.17
CA ARG A 191 -15.44 -5.82 -8.10
C ARG A 191 -14.99 -6.72 -9.23
N ASP A 192 -15.19 -6.28 -10.46
CA ASP A 192 -14.61 -6.90 -11.65
C ASP A 192 -13.25 -6.26 -11.95
N PHE A 193 -12.21 -7.07 -12.00
CA PHE A 193 -10.85 -6.68 -12.35
C PHE A 193 -10.35 -7.31 -13.65
N SER A 194 -11.23 -7.96 -14.41
CA SER A 194 -10.91 -8.63 -15.69
C SER A 194 -10.21 -7.71 -16.70
N TYR A 195 -10.49 -6.40 -16.63
CA TYR A 195 -9.81 -5.39 -17.45
C TYR A 195 -8.29 -5.29 -17.18
N HIS A 196 -7.78 -5.98 -16.17
CA HIS A 196 -6.36 -6.10 -15.88
C HIS A 196 -5.72 -7.40 -16.34
N ASN A 197 -6.50 -8.36 -16.85
CA ASN A 197 -6.02 -9.71 -17.20
C ASN A 197 -4.96 -9.70 -18.31
N TYR A 198 -4.92 -8.67 -19.14
CA TYR A 198 -3.86 -8.50 -20.13
C TYR A 198 -2.44 -8.43 -19.55
N ARG A 199 -2.30 -8.26 -18.23
CA ARG A 199 -1.03 -8.28 -17.50
C ARG A 199 -0.72 -9.61 -16.84
N ASP A 200 -1.68 -10.55 -16.85
CA ASP A 200 -1.49 -11.88 -16.28
C ASP A 200 -0.53 -12.67 -17.16
N SER A 201 0.35 -13.40 -16.55
CA SER A 201 1.34 -14.20 -17.25
C SER A 201 1.60 -15.51 -16.50
N ASN A 202 1.89 -16.57 -17.25
CA ASN A 202 2.22 -17.85 -16.66
C ASN A 202 3.64 -17.81 -16.11
N ILE A 203 3.82 -18.21 -14.84
CA ILE A 203 5.10 -18.25 -14.14
C ILE A 203 6.11 -19.20 -14.82
N ASP A 204 5.67 -20.30 -15.42
CA ASP A 204 6.52 -21.29 -16.10
C ASP A 204 7.33 -20.67 -17.24
N THR A 205 6.79 -19.63 -17.89
CA THR A 205 7.51 -18.92 -18.96
C THR A 205 8.76 -18.18 -18.46
N TYR A 206 8.86 -17.95 -17.15
CA TYR A 206 9.98 -17.25 -16.51
C TYR A 206 11.02 -18.18 -15.89
N GLU A 207 10.77 -19.50 -15.87
CA GLU A 207 11.70 -20.45 -15.26
C GLU A 207 13.07 -20.47 -15.95
N LYS A 208 13.11 -20.37 -17.28
CA LYS A 208 14.38 -20.28 -18.03
C LYS A 208 15.17 -19.02 -17.66
N VAL A 209 14.49 -17.91 -17.43
CA VAL A 209 15.13 -16.66 -17.00
C VAL A 209 15.65 -16.80 -15.57
N ALA A 210 14.86 -17.41 -14.67
CA ALA A 210 15.26 -17.67 -13.30
C ALA A 210 16.51 -18.56 -13.24
N ALA A 211 16.54 -19.67 -14.03
CA ALA A 211 17.69 -20.56 -14.14
C ALA A 211 18.94 -19.81 -14.66
N ALA A 212 18.82 -19.09 -15.76
CA ALA A 212 19.95 -18.34 -16.33
C ALA A 212 20.51 -17.27 -15.37
N LEU A 213 19.67 -16.65 -14.54
CA LEU A 213 20.11 -15.72 -13.49
C LEU A 213 20.84 -16.45 -12.36
N ALA A 214 20.33 -17.61 -11.95
CA ALA A 214 20.94 -18.44 -10.91
C ALA A 214 22.32 -18.95 -11.34
N GLU A 215 22.48 -19.36 -12.60
CA GLU A 215 23.77 -19.73 -13.21
C GLU A 215 24.77 -18.57 -13.22
N LYS A 216 24.30 -17.33 -13.40
CA LYS A 216 25.13 -16.11 -13.31
C LYS A 216 25.43 -15.67 -11.87
N GLY A 217 25.02 -16.46 -10.87
CA GLY A 217 25.34 -16.22 -9.47
C GLY A 217 24.30 -15.38 -8.72
N TYR A 218 23.20 -14.96 -9.35
CA TYR A 218 22.12 -14.28 -8.63
C TYR A 218 21.26 -15.28 -7.85
N TRP A 219 20.76 -14.84 -6.71
CA TRP A 219 19.63 -15.49 -6.09
C TRP A 219 18.34 -14.93 -6.71
N VAL A 220 17.37 -15.80 -6.95
CA VAL A 220 16.07 -15.40 -7.55
C VAL A 220 14.97 -15.70 -6.56
N PHE A 221 14.29 -14.68 -6.09
CA PHE A 221 13.12 -14.81 -5.23
C PHE A 221 11.84 -14.56 -6.05
N ARG A 222 11.03 -15.60 -6.22
CA ARG A 222 9.67 -15.37 -6.68
C ARG A 222 8.86 -14.75 -5.56
N VAL A 223 8.32 -13.56 -5.78
CA VAL A 223 7.55 -12.80 -4.80
C VAL A 223 6.09 -12.67 -5.22
N GLY A 224 5.19 -12.54 -4.25
CA GLY A 224 3.76 -12.40 -4.47
C GLY A 224 3.00 -12.68 -3.18
N LYS A 225 1.84 -12.05 -2.99
CA LYS A 225 1.04 -12.25 -1.78
C LYS A 225 0.18 -13.52 -1.87
N VAL A 226 -0.41 -13.75 -3.02
CA VAL A 226 -1.19 -14.95 -3.37
C VAL A 226 -0.79 -15.33 -4.76
N VAL A 227 -0.54 -16.59 -5.00
CA VAL A 227 -0.10 -17.14 -6.28
C VAL A 227 -0.86 -18.42 -6.57
N GLU A 228 -1.18 -18.67 -7.83
CA GLU A 228 -1.99 -19.81 -8.24
C GLU A 228 -1.22 -21.11 -8.21
N TYR A 229 0.01 -21.09 -8.74
CA TYR A 229 0.87 -22.26 -8.83
C TYR A 229 2.26 -21.97 -8.26
N PRO A 230 2.91 -22.95 -7.61
CA PRO A 230 4.32 -22.85 -7.22
C PRO A 230 5.23 -22.86 -8.44
N LEU A 231 6.49 -22.47 -8.27
CA LEU A 231 7.54 -22.70 -9.27
C LEU A 231 7.82 -24.20 -9.38
N SER A 232 7.98 -24.72 -10.61
CA SER A 232 8.32 -26.12 -10.86
C SER A 232 9.83 -26.38 -10.85
N ILE A 233 10.65 -25.32 -10.99
CA ILE A 233 12.12 -25.42 -11.02
C ILE A 233 12.71 -25.52 -9.62
N GLU A 234 13.55 -26.54 -9.41
CA GLU A 234 14.35 -26.71 -8.20
C GLU A 234 15.80 -26.29 -8.46
N HIS A 235 16.27 -25.30 -7.71
CA HIS A 235 17.64 -24.82 -7.78
C HIS A 235 18.03 -24.16 -6.45
N SER A 236 19.27 -24.39 -5.95
CA SER A 236 19.73 -23.88 -4.65
C SER A 236 19.69 -22.35 -4.48
N ARG A 237 19.66 -21.60 -5.56
CA ARG A 237 19.59 -20.13 -5.58
C ARG A 237 18.24 -19.60 -6.06
N ILE A 238 17.24 -20.46 -6.29
CA ILE A 238 15.89 -20.05 -6.66
C ILE A 238 14.96 -20.37 -5.50
N VAL A 239 14.29 -19.37 -4.99
CA VAL A 239 13.40 -19.46 -3.83
C VAL A 239 11.99 -19.04 -4.25
N ASP A 240 11.06 -19.98 -4.18
CA ASP A 240 9.62 -19.64 -4.32
C ASP A 240 9.07 -19.09 -3.00
N TYR A 241 9.50 -17.87 -2.69
CA TYR A 241 9.08 -17.18 -1.47
C TYR A 241 7.56 -16.97 -1.42
N ALA A 242 6.91 -16.74 -2.56
CA ALA A 242 5.47 -16.52 -2.62
C ALA A 242 4.64 -17.72 -2.13
N SER A 243 5.15 -18.95 -2.30
CA SER A 243 4.52 -20.19 -1.83
C SER A 243 5.05 -20.65 -0.46
N SER A 244 6.02 -19.94 0.12
CA SER A 244 6.67 -20.32 1.39
C SER A 244 5.79 -19.97 2.60
N SER A 245 5.90 -20.80 3.66
CA SER A 245 5.35 -20.49 4.99
C SER A 245 6.02 -19.30 5.68
N ASP A 246 7.23 -18.92 5.26
CA ASP A 246 7.97 -17.78 5.81
C ASP A 246 7.48 -16.43 5.28
N ARG A 247 6.53 -16.44 4.33
CA ARG A 247 5.97 -15.23 3.75
C ARG A 247 5.33 -14.34 4.82
N SER A 248 5.70 -13.08 4.82
CA SER A 248 5.16 -12.07 5.73
C SER A 248 4.99 -10.73 5.04
N ASP A 249 4.11 -9.89 5.58
CA ASP A 249 3.88 -8.53 5.07
C ASP A 249 5.17 -7.69 5.05
N LEU A 250 6.08 -7.90 6.00
CA LEU A 250 7.38 -7.23 6.03
C LEU A 250 8.30 -7.72 4.92
N LEU A 251 8.47 -9.03 4.79
CA LEU A 251 9.37 -9.59 3.79
C LEU A 251 8.88 -9.35 2.36
N ASP A 252 7.56 -9.30 2.12
CA ASP A 252 6.99 -8.92 0.81
C ASP A 252 7.54 -7.59 0.31
N ILE A 253 7.58 -6.57 1.18
CA ILE A 253 8.05 -5.23 0.82
C ILE A 253 9.57 -5.11 0.94
N TRP A 254 10.17 -5.82 1.89
CA TRP A 254 11.62 -5.77 2.13
C TRP A 254 12.41 -6.38 0.98
N LEU A 255 12.01 -7.56 0.50
CA LEU A 255 12.65 -8.22 -0.65
C LEU A 255 12.59 -7.31 -1.89
N MET A 256 11.40 -6.79 -2.23
CA MET A 256 11.26 -5.89 -3.37
C MET A 256 12.08 -4.61 -3.23
N ALA A 257 12.19 -4.08 -2.03
CA ALA A 257 12.94 -2.85 -1.76
C ALA A 257 14.47 -3.06 -1.80
N ASN A 258 14.96 -4.24 -1.48
CA ASN A 258 16.41 -4.51 -1.34
C ASN A 258 16.97 -5.40 -2.46
N CYS A 259 16.16 -5.82 -3.44
CA CYS A 259 16.65 -6.59 -4.57
C CYS A 259 17.60 -5.78 -5.47
N HIS A 260 18.54 -6.44 -6.14
CA HIS A 260 19.43 -5.80 -7.10
C HIS A 260 18.65 -5.24 -8.29
N PHE A 261 17.72 -6.01 -8.85
CA PHE A 261 16.67 -5.58 -9.77
C PHE A 261 15.45 -6.50 -9.66
N ALA A 262 14.35 -6.09 -10.27
CA ALA A 262 13.13 -6.90 -10.33
C ALA A 262 12.71 -7.13 -11.77
N ILE A 263 12.22 -8.34 -12.06
CA ILE A 263 11.50 -8.68 -13.28
C ILE A 263 10.02 -8.73 -12.92
N SER A 264 9.21 -7.93 -13.60
CA SER A 264 7.80 -7.80 -13.25
C SER A 264 6.91 -7.65 -14.48
N THR A 265 5.71 -8.18 -14.39
CA THR A 265 4.64 -7.97 -15.38
C THR A 265 3.77 -6.73 -15.08
N SER A 266 4.36 -5.71 -14.45
CA SER A 266 3.72 -4.44 -14.12
C SER A 266 2.55 -4.57 -13.14
N ALA A 267 2.86 -4.83 -11.89
CA ALA A 267 1.89 -4.95 -10.81
C ALA A 267 2.25 -4.10 -9.57
N GLY A 268 1.39 -4.13 -8.55
CA GLY A 268 1.48 -3.19 -7.43
C GLY A 268 2.78 -3.20 -6.61
N LEU A 269 3.46 -4.35 -6.53
CA LEU A 269 4.74 -4.47 -5.81
C LEU A 269 5.90 -3.70 -6.46
N ASP A 270 5.83 -3.38 -7.75
CA ASP A 270 6.87 -2.62 -8.45
C ASP A 270 7.09 -1.25 -7.83
N VAL A 271 6.03 -0.67 -7.28
CA VAL A 271 6.07 0.66 -6.64
C VAL A 271 7.10 0.70 -5.52
N TYR A 272 7.32 -0.41 -4.79
CA TYR A 272 8.29 -0.45 -3.70
C TYR A 272 9.71 -0.24 -4.17
N ARG A 273 10.04 -0.70 -5.37
CA ARG A 273 11.35 -0.45 -5.95
C ARG A 273 11.54 1.05 -6.29
N TYR A 274 10.52 1.70 -6.81
CA TYR A 274 10.60 3.14 -7.15
C TYR A 274 10.48 4.04 -5.92
N SER A 275 9.65 3.66 -4.95
CA SER A 275 9.40 4.47 -3.76
C SER A 275 10.27 4.10 -2.56
N LEU A 276 10.87 2.90 -2.52
CA LEU A 276 11.70 2.43 -1.40
C LEU A 276 13.15 2.07 -1.80
N VAL A 277 13.56 2.09 -3.07
CA VAL A 277 14.93 1.76 -3.53
C VAL A 277 15.66 3.01 -4.04
N LEU A 278 16.90 3.22 -3.61
CA LEU A 278 17.83 4.15 -4.25
C LEU A 278 18.13 3.62 -5.66
N LEU A 279 17.88 4.44 -6.68
CA LEU A 279 18.53 4.26 -7.96
C LEU A 279 20.01 4.57 -7.73
N PHE A 280 20.87 3.54 -7.80
CA PHE A 280 22.31 3.71 -8.01
C PHE A 280 22.56 4.07 -9.45
#